data_6a80821aa341d9e90e8d6433d92444ad
#
_entry.id   6a80821aa341d9e90e8d6433d92444ad
#
_cell.length_a   1.000
_cell.length_b   1.000
_cell.length_c   1.000
_cell.angle_alpha   90.00
_cell.angle_beta   90.00
_cell.angle_gamma   90.00
#
_symmetry.space_group_name_H-M   'P 1'
#
loop_
_entity.id
_entity.type
_entity.pdbx_description
1 polymer ?
#
loop_
_entity_poly.entity_id
_entity_poly.type
_entity_poly.pdbx_seq_one_letter_code
_entity_poly.pdbx_strand_id
1 'polypeptide(L)'
;PSFRYAAALISSSLLLFGASFALGGCASNQEEQRYSWPLATASPEDTVTQLFAEKFAEEVHDLSNGAMRIQVYANSTLGGDRDLLETCADGDIPFVVQNTAPQVSFMKDLAVFDLPCVFDSLDDCRKKLDDPDFYNLISQVYTDGGYHLLGMADQGFRIMSTNKPVYSLADFKGQKIRTMENSYHLAFWKAIGANPTPMTFSEVYIGLQQHTIDAQENPYEVMVSNRLYEQQ
;
A
#
# COMPACT_ATOMS: atom_id res chain seq x y z
N PRO A 1 50.55 -45.50 -34.07
CA PRO A 1 51.93 -45.27 -33.85
C PRO A 1 52.08 -43.94 -33.14
N SER A 2 52.40 -43.97 -31.90
CA SER A 2 53.72 -43.99 -31.28
C SER A 2 54.54 -42.73 -31.46
N PHE A 3 54.92 -42.25 -30.37
CA PHE A 3 56.19 -41.82 -29.79
C PHE A 3 56.06 -40.45 -29.09
N ARG A 4 56.18 -40.30 -27.76
CA ARG A 4 57.27 -40.54 -26.80
C ARG A 4 58.30 -39.39 -26.71
N TYR A 5 58.41 -38.80 -25.50
CA TYR A 5 59.55 -38.17 -24.77
C TYR A 5 60.06 -36.84 -25.31
N ALA A 6 60.36 -35.84 -24.54
CA ALA A 6 61.32 -35.82 -23.44
C ALA A 6 61.20 -34.57 -22.54
N ALA A 7 61.51 -34.75 -21.29
CA ALA A 7 61.69 -33.73 -20.27
C ALA A 7 63.02 -32.99 -20.46
N ALA A 8 63.09 -31.74 -20.07
CA ALA A 8 64.36 -31.10 -19.63
C ALA A 8 64.04 -30.04 -18.55
N LEU A 9 64.53 -30.30 -17.39
CA LEU A 9 64.75 -29.40 -16.27
C LEU A 9 65.80 -28.38 -16.60
N ILE A 10 65.63 -27.10 -16.29
CA ILE A 10 66.67 -26.20 -15.85
C ILE A 10 66.08 -25.28 -14.76
N SER A 11 66.78 -25.35 -13.65
CA SER A 11 66.62 -24.59 -12.43
C SER A 11 67.27 -23.21 -12.47
N SER A 12 66.86 -22.36 -11.53
CA SER A 12 67.61 -21.26 -10.86
C SER A 12 67.25 -19.85 -11.27
N SER A 13 66.71 -19.06 -10.45
CA SER A 13 67.26 -18.17 -9.43
C SER A 13 66.31 -17.01 -9.12
N LEU A 14 65.96 -16.91 -7.90
CA LEU A 14 65.71 -15.72 -7.08
C LEU A 14 65.79 -14.34 -7.75
N LEU A 15 64.74 -13.57 -7.60
CA LEU A 15 64.82 -12.19 -7.11
C LEU A 15 63.49 -11.78 -6.50
N LEU A 16 63.53 -11.58 -5.20
CA LEU A 16 62.47 -10.92 -4.39
C LEU A 16 62.30 -9.48 -4.87
N PHE A 17 61.11 -9.10 -5.21
CA PHE A 17 60.66 -7.73 -5.11
C PHE A 17 59.28 -7.76 -4.48
N GLY A 18 59.26 -7.45 -3.20
CA GLY A 18 58.04 -7.18 -2.44
C GLY A 18 57.39 -5.91 -2.94
N ALA A 19 56.20 -6.03 -3.49
CA ALA A 19 55.25 -4.94 -3.63
C ALA A 19 54.02 -5.32 -2.82
N SER A 20 54.02 -4.90 -1.56
CA SER A 20 52.83 -4.90 -0.71
C SER A 20 51.83 -3.92 -1.29
N PHE A 21 50.96 -4.38 -2.17
CA PHE A 21 49.74 -3.69 -2.46
C PHE A 21 48.82 -3.86 -1.26
N ALA A 22 48.87 -2.87 -0.37
CA ALA A 22 47.79 -2.65 0.59
C ALA A 22 46.54 -2.30 -0.21
N LEU A 23 45.74 -3.30 -0.57
CA LEU A 23 44.34 -3.12 -0.91
C LEU A 23 43.62 -2.69 0.35
N GLY A 24 43.63 -1.37 0.58
CA GLY A 24 42.70 -0.72 1.46
C GLY A 24 41.29 -0.91 0.87
N GLY A 25 40.73 -2.08 1.07
CA GLY A 25 39.29 -2.28 0.87
C GLY A 25 38.58 -1.36 1.85
N CYS A 26 37.93 -0.32 1.36
CA CYS A 26 36.84 0.29 2.11
C CYS A 26 35.84 -0.84 2.37
N ALA A 27 35.95 -1.47 3.52
CA ALA A 27 34.83 -2.25 4.04
C ALA A 27 33.71 -1.24 4.29
N SER A 28 32.81 -1.12 3.34
CA SER A 28 31.48 -0.57 3.62
C SER A 28 30.91 -1.49 4.70
N ASN A 29 30.73 -0.97 5.91
CA ASN A 29 29.96 -1.61 6.96
C ASN A 29 28.46 -1.57 6.56
N GLN A 30 28.13 -2.20 5.45
CA GLN A 30 26.75 -2.59 5.20
C GLN A 30 26.54 -3.86 6.02
N GLU A 31 25.71 -3.78 7.05
CA GLU A 31 25.23 -4.98 7.71
C GLU A 31 24.60 -5.88 6.63
N GLU A 32 24.96 -7.17 6.68
CA GLU A 32 24.41 -8.14 5.75
C GLU A 32 22.88 -8.18 5.92
N GLN A 33 22.13 -8.05 4.82
CA GLN A 33 20.66 -8.14 4.84
C GLN A 33 20.25 -9.47 5.48
N ARG A 34 19.56 -9.40 6.62
CA ARG A 34 19.14 -10.59 7.40
C ARG A 34 17.68 -10.93 7.21
N TYR A 35 16.86 -9.90 6.92
CA TYR A 35 15.42 -10.04 6.82
C TYR A 35 14.91 -9.38 5.56
N SER A 36 13.96 -10.01 4.90
CA SER A 36 13.26 -9.47 3.74
C SER A 36 11.80 -9.87 3.79
N TRP A 37 10.91 -8.89 3.72
CA TRP A 37 9.47 -9.10 3.79
C TRP A 37 8.71 -8.33 2.70
N PRO A 38 7.61 -8.90 2.18
CA PRO A 38 6.68 -8.15 1.36
C PRO A 38 5.84 -7.21 2.21
N LEU A 39 5.55 -6.03 1.66
CA LEU A 39 4.49 -5.12 2.07
C LEU A 39 3.58 -4.90 0.89
N ALA A 40 2.28 -5.09 1.04
CA ALA A 40 1.34 -4.99 -0.05
C ALA A 40 0.31 -3.88 0.15
N THR A 41 -0.11 -3.28 -0.96
CA THR A 41 -1.25 -2.37 -1.02
C THR A 41 -2.03 -2.56 -2.32
N ALA A 42 -3.36 -2.50 -2.23
CA ALA A 42 -4.20 -2.47 -3.42
C ALA A 42 -4.15 -1.11 -4.15
N SER A 43 -3.69 -0.07 -3.45
CA SER A 43 -3.61 1.29 -3.98
C SER A 43 -2.57 1.38 -5.11
N PRO A 44 -2.86 2.19 -6.14
CA PRO A 44 -1.93 2.43 -7.23
C PRO A 44 -0.67 3.18 -6.80
N GLU A 45 0.33 3.15 -7.69
CA GLU A 45 1.49 4.01 -7.59
C GLU A 45 1.10 5.49 -7.60
N ASP A 46 1.94 6.33 -7.02
CA ASP A 46 1.74 7.78 -6.88
C ASP A 46 0.51 8.18 -6.03
N THR A 47 -0.04 7.26 -5.24
CA THR A 47 -1.05 7.58 -4.22
C THR A 47 -0.41 7.76 -2.85
N VAL A 48 -1.09 8.51 -1.96
CA VAL A 48 -0.65 8.69 -0.56
C VAL A 48 -0.42 7.34 0.12
N THR A 49 -1.28 6.35 -0.13
CA THR A 49 -1.16 5.01 0.46
C THR A 49 0.11 4.31 0.03
N GLN A 50 0.45 4.35 -1.26
CA GLN A 50 1.68 3.74 -1.78
C GLN A 50 2.92 4.51 -1.29
N LEU A 51 2.91 5.85 -1.32
CA LEU A 51 4.01 6.65 -0.81
C LEU A 51 4.27 6.43 0.68
N PHE A 52 3.20 6.22 1.48
CA PHE A 52 3.34 5.84 2.88
C PHE A 52 4.02 4.47 3.05
N ALA A 53 3.67 3.50 2.20
CA ALA A 53 4.30 2.18 2.20
C ALA A 53 5.80 2.26 1.83
N GLU A 54 6.15 3.04 0.81
CA GLU A 54 7.55 3.25 0.40
C GLU A 54 8.36 3.95 1.50
N LYS A 55 7.78 4.98 2.13
CA LYS A 55 8.45 5.69 3.21
C LYS A 55 8.67 4.79 4.43
N PHE A 56 7.70 3.96 4.76
CA PHE A 56 7.88 2.96 5.80
C PHE A 56 9.02 1.98 5.48
N ALA A 57 9.09 1.50 4.24
CA ALA A 57 10.15 0.60 3.80
C ALA A 57 11.53 1.26 3.86
N GLU A 58 11.65 2.52 3.46
CA GLU A 58 12.86 3.33 3.54
C GLU A 58 13.33 3.49 5.00
N GLU A 59 12.43 3.91 5.89
CA GLU A 59 12.75 4.11 7.31
C GLU A 59 13.19 2.81 8.01
N VAL A 60 12.54 1.69 7.71
CA VAL A 60 12.94 0.38 8.24
C VAL A 60 14.34 -0.01 7.76
N HIS A 61 14.64 0.23 6.48
CA HIS A 61 15.97 -0.01 5.93
C HIS A 61 17.03 0.84 6.65
N ASP A 62 16.79 2.14 6.77
CA ASP A 62 17.75 3.09 7.34
C ASP A 62 17.97 2.87 8.84
N LEU A 63 16.89 2.68 9.61
CA LEU A 63 16.97 2.41 11.05
C LEU A 63 17.61 1.07 11.38
N SER A 64 17.53 0.11 10.45
CA SER A 64 18.20 -1.20 10.61
C SER A 64 19.61 -1.25 10.03
N ASN A 65 20.16 -0.13 9.54
CA ASN A 65 21.43 -0.06 8.81
C ASN A 65 21.51 -1.06 7.63
N GLY A 66 20.37 -1.32 6.96
CA GLY A 66 20.26 -2.26 5.85
C GLY A 66 20.02 -3.72 6.24
N ALA A 67 19.97 -4.05 7.53
CA ALA A 67 19.72 -5.42 7.97
C ALA A 67 18.29 -5.91 7.64
N MET A 68 17.33 -5.00 7.54
CA MET A 68 15.93 -5.27 7.18
C MET A 68 15.59 -4.64 5.84
N ARG A 69 14.90 -5.39 5.00
CA ARG A 69 14.38 -4.91 3.72
C ARG A 69 12.89 -5.20 3.63
N ILE A 70 12.12 -4.19 3.31
CA ILE A 70 10.71 -4.34 2.97
C ILE A 70 10.56 -4.05 1.47
N GLN A 71 9.94 -4.99 0.76
CA GLN A 71 9.64 -4.83 -0.67
C GLN A 71 8.18 -4.47 -0.83
N VAL A 72 7.91 -3.28 -1.38
CA VAL A 72 6.56 -2.79 -1.60
C VAL A 72 5.99 -3.34 -2.90
N TYR A 73 4.75 -3.83 -2.83
CA TYR A 73 3.95 -4.32 -3.95
C TYR A 73 2.65 -3.53 -3.99
N ALA A 74 2.59 -2.57 -4.89
CA ALA A 74 1.43 -1.71 -5.11
C ALA A 74 0.49 -2.27 -6.19
N ASN A 75 -0.58 -1.52 -6.48
CA ASN A 75 -1.41 -1.72 -7.66
C ASN A 75 -2.15 -3.07 -7.67
N SER A 76 -2.57 -3.55 -6.50
CA SER A 76 -3.21 -4.87 -6.34
C SER A 76 -2.38 -6.05 -6.88
N THR A 77 -1.05 -5.90 -6.99
CA THR A 77 -0.16 -6.95 -7.54
C THR A 77 -0.25 -8.25 -6.76
N LEU A 78 -0.48 -8.18 -5.44
CA LEU A 78 -0.63 -9.35 -4.56
C LEU A 78 -2.08 -9.59 -4.13
N GLY A 79 -3.06 -8.86 -4.67
CA GLY A 79 -4.48 -9.01 -4.38
C GLY A 79 -5.19 -7.70 -4.08
N GLY A 80 -6.52 -7.75 -3.97
CA GLY A 80 -7.35 -6.64 -3.52
C GLY A 80 -7.29 -6.44 -2.01
N ASP A 81 -7.95 -5.37 -1.50
CA ASP A 81 -7.90 -5.02 -0.07
C ASP A 81 -8.31 -6.18 0.84
N ARG A 82 -9.37 -6.92 0.46
CA ARG A 82 -9.85 -8.07 1.22
C ARG A 82 -8.83 -9.21 1.26
N ASP A 83 -8.32 -9.59 0.07
CA ASP A 83 -7.35 -10.67 -0.06
C ASP A 83 -6.08 -10.38 0.76
N LEU A 84 -5.63 -9.11 0.74
CA LEU A 84 -4.46 -8.67 1.49
C LEU A 84 -4.64 -8.76 3.01
N LEU A 85 -5.84 -8.44 3.53
CA LEU A 85 -6.11 -8.62 4.96
C LEU A 85 -6.15 -10.10 5.35
N GLU A 86 -6.78 -10.94 4.54
CA GLU A 86 -6.84 -12.37 4.78
C GLU A 86 -5.43 -12.99 4.77
N THR A 87 -4.61 -12.69 3.76
CA THR A 87 -3.21 -13.15 3.69
C THR A 87 -2.31 -12.59 4.79
N CYS A 88 -2.61 -11.38 5.29
CA CYS A 88 -1.92 -10.81 6.44
C CYS A 88 -2.27 -11.56 7.72
N ALA A 89 -3.55 -11.89 7.93
CA ALA A 89 -4.00 -12.69 9.08
C ALA A 89 -3.39 -14.09 9.08
N ASP A 90 -3.22 -14.70 7.90
CA ASP A 90 -2.59 -16.00 7.72
C ASP A 90 -1.06 -15.95 7.88
N GLY A 91 -0.45 -14.76 7.88
CA GLY A 91 0.98 -14.54 8.06
C GLY A 91 1.82 -14.65 6.78
N ASP A 92 1.21 -14.84 5.62
CA ASP A 92 1.91 -14.94 4.33
C ASP A 92 2.44 -13.60 3.86
N ILE A 93 1.69 -12.50 4.09
CA ILE A 93 2.10 -11.12 3.83
C ILE A 93 2.09 -10.36 5.16
N PRO A 94 3.26 -10.14 5.79
CA PRO A 94 3.30 -9.59 7.14
C PRO A 94 2.92 -8.11 7.25
N PHE A 95 2.99 -7.35 6.16
CA PHE A 95 2.71 -5.91 6.16
C PHE A 95 1.73 -5.54 5.07
N VAL A 96 0.69 -4.78 5.45
CA VAL A 96 -0.31 -4.26 4.53
C VAL A 96 -0.56 -2.78 4.83
N VAL A 97 -0.63 -1.95 3.80
CA VAL A 97 -1.09 -0.56 3.89
C VAL A 97 -2.34 -0.40 3.05
N GLN A 98 -3.43 0.00 3.67
CA GLN A 98 -4.71 0.18 2.96
C GLN A 98 -5.65 1.14 3.70
N ASN A 99 -6.72 1.55 3.01
CA ASN A 99 -7.78 2.35 3.60
C ASN A 99 -8.49 1.60 4.73
N THR A 100 -9.01 2.34 5.71
CA THR A 100 -9.78 1.78 6.83
C THR A 100 -11.11 1.16 6.38
N ALA A 101 -11.73 1.68 5.33
CA ALA A 101 -13.06 1.28 4.90
C ALA A 101 -13.20 -0.23 4.56
N PRO A 102 -12.32 -0.88 3.77
CA PRO A 102 -12.40 -2.32 3.54
C PRO A 102 -12.18 -3.16 4.81
N GLN A 103 -11.44 -2.62 5.78
CA GLN A 103 -11.11 -3.30 7.03
C GLN A 103 -12.31 -3.46 7.98
N VAL A 104 -13.37 -2.68 7.80
CA VAL A 104 -14.60 -2.72 8.62
C VAL A 104 -15.26 -4.11 8.59
N SER A 105 -15.08 -4.86 7.51
CA SER A 105 -15.57 -6.25 7.41
C SER A 105 -14.89 -7.20 8.41
N PHE A 106 -13.69 -6.86 8.86
CA PHE A 106 -12.88 -7.62 9.82
C PHE A 106 -12.95 -7.00 11.22
N MET A 107 -12.95 -5.67 11.28
CA MET A 107 -12.89 -4.87 12.51
C MET A 107 -13.97 -3.80 12.48
N LYS A 108 -15.17 -4.10 13.00
CA LYS A 108 -16.38 -3.27 12.84
C LYS A 108 -16.24 -1.85 13.41
N ASP A 109 -15.46 -1.67 14.46
CA ASP A 109 -15.33 -0.38 15.14
C ASP A 109 -14.51 0.63 14.33
N LEU A 110 -13.78 0.17 13.30
CA LEU A 110 -13.15 1.06 12.32
C LEU A 110 -14.17 1.85 11.49
N ALA A 111 -15.46 1.48 11.53
CA ALA A 111 -16.54 2.23 10.90
C ALA A 111 -16.67 3.67 11.43
N VAL A 112 -16.04 4.03 12.53
CA VAL A 112 -15.96 5.43 13.01
C VAL A 112 -15.38 6.36 11.93
N PHE A 113 -14.47 5.86 11.09
CA PHE A 113 -13.88 6.62 9.98
C PHE A 113 -14.79 6.76 8.76
N ASP A 114 -15.87 5.96 8.69
CA ASP A 114 -16.83 5.96 7.57
C ASP A 114 -18.07 6.82 7.83
N LEU A 115 -18.16 7.44 9.02
CA LEU A 115 -19.27 8.34 9.33
C LEU A 115 -19.17 9.60 8.48
N PRO A 116 -20.23 9.93 7.70
CA PRO A 116 -20.23 11.16 6.91
C PRO A 116 -20.02 12.40 7.79
N CYS A 117 -19.13 13.29 7.35
CA CYS A 117 -18.85 14.57 8.02
C CYS A 117 -18.35 14.43 9.48
N VAL A 118 -17.72 13.31 9.85
CA VAL A 118 -17.16 13.11 11.20
C VAL A 118 -15.98 14.03 11.50
N PHE A 119 -15.26 14.45 10.48
CA PHE A 119 -14.17 15.42 10.58
C PHE A 119 -14.53 16.72 9.88
N ASP A 120 -14.30 17.84 10.55
CA ASP A 120 -14.58 19.18 10.02
C ASP A 120 -13.50 19.64 9.01
N SER A 121 -12.28 19.16 9.18
CA SER A 121 -11.12 19.51 8.33
C SER A 121 -10.04 18.43 8.43
N LEU A 122 -9.02 18.51 7.54
CA LEU A 122 -7.83 17.66 7.65
C LEU A 122 -7.05 17.92 8.94
N ASP A 123 -6.98 19.17 9.38
CA ASP A 123 -6.31 19.52 10.64
C ASP A 123 -7.05 18.94 11.85
N ASP A 124 -8.38 18.91 11.82
CA ASP A 124 -9.19 18.25 12.86
C ASP A 124 -8.96 16.75 12.87
N CYS A 125 -8.96 16.13 11.69
CA CYS A 125 -8.64 14.70 11.54
C CYS A 125 -7.26 14.37 12.11
N ARG A 126 -6.22 15.11 11.69
CA ARG A 126 -4.84 14.90 12.15
C ARG A 126 -4.69 15.03 13.65
N LYS A 127 -5.29 16.06 14.25
CA LYS A 127 -5.28 16.24 15.72
C LYS A 127 -5.90 15.05 16.45
N LYS A 128 -6.95 14.45 15.88
CA LYS A 128 -7.59 13.27 16.49
C LYS A 128 -6.75 12.02 16.31
N LEU A 129 -6.13 11.84 15.13
CA LEU A 129 -5.22 10.70 14.88
C LEU A 129 -3.95 10.77 15.73
N ASP A 130 -3.46 11.99 16.02
CA ASP A 130 -2.29 12.24 16.86
C ASP A 130 -2.60 12.21 18.37
N ASP A 131 -3.88 12.14 18.76
CA ASP A 131 -4.30 12.00 20.15
C ASP A 131 -3.94 10.59 20.66
N PRO A 132 -3.11 10.48 21.73
CA PRO A 132 -2.64 9.18 22.20
C PRO A 132 -3.77 8.28 22.70
N ASP A 133 -4.83 8.83 23.30
CA ASP A 133 -5.95 8.05 23.83
C ASP A 133 -6.77 7.48 22.67
N PHE A 134 -7.01 8.29 21.65
CA PHE A 134 -7.68 7.82 20.42
C PHE A 134 -6.84 6.78 19.69
N TYR A 135 -5.54 7.02 19.52
CA TYR A 135 -4.64 6.06 18.88
C TYR A 135 -4.61 4.72 19.61
N ASN A 136 -4.53 4.74 20.94
CA ASN A 136 -4.55 3.53 21.77
C ASN A 136 -5.88 2.77 21.61
N LEU A 137 -7.01 3.49 21.56
CA LEU A 137 -8.32 2.88 21.34
C LEU A 137 -8.38 2.16 19.99
N ILE A 138 -7.93 2.81 18.93
CA ILE A 138 -7.88 2.21 17.59
C ILE A 138 -6.89 1.04 17.55
N SER A 139 -5.71 1.16 18.16
CA SER A 139 -4.74 0.06 18.25
C SER A 139 -5.31 -1.18 18.92
N GLN A 140 -6.19 -0.98 19.94
CA GLN A 140 -6.87 -2.09 20.59
C GLN A 140 -7.86 -2.79 19.63
N VAL A 141 -8.58 -2.02 18.79
CA VAL A 141 -9.47 -2.58 17.77
C VAL A 141 -8.71 -3.49 16.81
N TYR A 142 -7.51 -3.07 16.37
CA TYR A 142 -6.65 -3.92 15.53
C TYR A 142 -6.17 -5.18 16.28
N THR A 143 -5.74 -5.01 17.54
CA THR A 143 -5.28 -6.14 18.36
C THR A 143 -6.39 -7.17 18.56
N ASP A 144 -7.60 -6.72 18.87
CA ASP A 144 -8.77 -7.60 19.04
C ASP A 144 -9.16 -8.29 17.71
N GLY A 145 -8.89 -7.64 16.58
CA GLY A 145 -9.05 -8.20 15.25
C GLY A 145 -7.94 -9.15 14.79
N GLY A 146 -6.89 -9.34 15.61
CA GLY A 146 -5.75 -10.20 15.27
C GLY A 146 -4.64 -9.52 14.47
N TYR A 147 -4.66 -8.18 14.39
CA TYR A 147 -3.67 -7.38 13.68
C TYR A 147 -2.87 -6.50 14.66
N HIS A 148 -1.77 -5.96 14.19
CA HIS A 148 -0.97 -4.98 14.92
C HIS A 148 -0.90 -3.68 14.14
N LEU A 149 -1.45 -2.59 14.69
CA LEU A 149 -1.39 -1.27 14.08
C LEU A 149 0.01 -0.68 14.24
N LEU A 150 0.66 -0.36 13.12
CA LEU A 150 1.99 0.27 13.11
C LEU A 150 1.91 1.78 12.94
N GLY A 151 0.88 2.29 12.29
CA GLY A 151 0.68 3.73 12.08
C GLY A 151 -0.56 4.03 11.26
N MET A 152 -0.95 5.30 11.26
CA MET A 152 -2.08 5.82 10.50
C MET A 152 -1.67 7.13 9.80
N ALA A 153 -2.27 7.38 8.64
CA ALA A 153 -2.15 8.64 7.92
C ALA A 153 -3.49 9.01 7.28
N ASP A 154 -3.72 10.31 7.07
CA ASP A 154 -4.85 10.78 6.30
C ASP A 154 -4.57 10.74 4.79
N GLN A 155 -5.59 10.47 3.99
CA GLN A 155 -5.52 10.48 2.52
C GLN A 155 -6.31 11.66 1.93
N GLY A 156 -6.99 12.43 2.75
CA GLY A 156 -7.87 13.52 2.35
C GLY A 156 -9.33 13.13 2.29
N PHE A 157 -10.16 14.08 1.89
CA PHE A 157 -11.62 13.86 1.78
C PHE A 157 -11.97 13.13 0.50
N ARG A 158 -12.94 12.24 0.60
CA ARG A 158 -13.50 11.52 -0.54
C ARG A 158 -14.57 12.38 -1.20
N ILE A 159 -14.50 12.49 -2.51
CA ILE A 159 -15.38 13.29 -3.35
C ILE A 159 -15.92 12.40 -4.46
N MET A 160 -17.21 12.56 -4.78
CA MET A 160 -17.83 11.83 -5.89
C MET A 160 -17.42 12.47 -7.23
N SER A 161 -17.02 11.64 -8.19
CA SER A 161 -17.02 12.00 -9.61
C SER A 161 -18.08 11.18 -10.35
N THR A 162 -18.68 11.77 -11.38
CA THR A 162 -19.81 11.14 -12.09
C THR A 162 -19.96 11.66 -13.51
N ASN A 163 -20.50 10.83 -14.40
CA ASN A 163 -20.84 11.18 -15.78
C ASN A 163 -22.16 11.96 -15.90
N LYS A 164 -22.89 12.13 -14.80
CA LYS A 164 -24.16 12.83 -14.77
C LYS A 164 -24.11 13.95 -13.73
N PRO A 165 -24.43 15.19 -14.09
CA PRO A 165 -24.41 16.28 -13.12
C PRO A 165 -25.39 16.02 -11.98
N VAL A 166 -25.00 16.44 -10.77
CA VAL A 166 -25.80 16.32 -9.55
C VAL A 166 -26.00 17.70 -8.96
N TYR A 167 -27.25 18.14 -8.92
CA TYR A 167 -27.65 19.42 -8.35
C TYR A 167 -28.59 19.27 -7.15
N SER A 168 -29.17 18.07 -6.98
CA SER A 168 -30.10 17.75 -5.91
C SER A 168 -30.04 16.28 -5.52
N LEU A 169 -30.63 15.91 -4.37
CA LEU A 169 -30.72 14.51 -3.96
C LEU A 169 -31.49 13.64 -4.97
N ALA A 170 -32.41 14.21 -5.73
CA ALA A 170 -33.15 13.48 -6.75
C ALA A 170 -32.28 12.97 -7.90
N ASP A 171 -31.15 13.64 -8.16
CA ASP A 171 -30.24 13.31 -9.25
C ASP A 171 -29.40 12.07 -8.96
N PHE A 172 -29.33 11.63 -7.69
CA PHE A 172 -28.68 10.36 -7.32
C PHE A 172 -29.51 9.14 -7.72
N LYS A 173 -30.80 9.31 -8.01
CA LYS A 173 -31.71 8.20 -8.27
C LYS A 173 -31.22 7.32 -9.41
N GLY A 174 -30.87 6.09 -9.07
CA GLY A 174 -30.45 5.06 -10.03
C GLY A 174 -29.03 5.21 -10.56
N GLN A 175 -28.24 6.20 -10.10
CA GLN A 175 -26.81 6.27 -10.45
C GLN A 175 -26.09 5.04 -9.91
N LYS A 176 -25.38 4.34 -10.78
CA LYS A 176 -24.52 3.20 -10.40
C LYS A 176 -23.21 3.76 -9.89
N ILE A 177 -23.08 3.85 -8.57
CA ILE A 177 -21.86 4.32 -7.94
C ILE A 177 -21.02 3.16 -7.43
N ARG A 178 -19.75 3.13 -7.82
CA ARG A 178 -18.79 2.19 -7.24
C ARG A 178 -18.42 2.63 -5.82
N THR A 179 -18.37 1.67 -4.91
CA THR A 179 -17.83 1.85 -3.55
C THR A 179 -16.76 0.82 -3.24
N MET A 180 -15.98 1.05 -2.20
CA MET A 180 -15.21 -0.01 -1.57
C MET A 180 -16.15 -1.06 -0.96
N GLU A 181 -15.63 -2.24 -0.63
CA GLU A 181 -16.36 -3.29 0.10
C GLU A 181 -16.60 -2.86 1.55
N ASN A 182 -17.65 -2.07 1.76
CA ASN A 182 -18.01 -1.51 3.05
C ASN A 182 -19.53 -1.37 3.16
N SER A 183 -20.12 -2.01 4.16
CA SER A 183 -21.57 -2.01 4.36
C SER A 183 -22.15 -0.63 4.69
N TYR A 184 -21.39 0.24 5.34
CA TYR A 184 -21.82 1.62 5.66
C TYR A 184 -21.81 2.50 4.42
N HIS A 185 -20.79 2.38 3.55
CA HIS A 185 -20.78 3.06 2.25
C HIS A 185 -21.98 2.63 1.39
N LEU A 186 -22.25 1.32 1.31
CA LEU A 186 -23.44 0.81 0.61
C LEU A 186 -24.74 1.39 1.18
N ALA A 187 -24.89 1.39 2.50
CA ALA A 187 -26.08 1.93 3.17
C ALA A 187 -26.25 3.43 2.91
N PHE A 188 -25.18 4.22 2.99
CA PHE A 188 -25.20 5.66 2.75
C PHE A 188 -25.67 5.98 1.32
N TRP A 189 -25.01 5.43 0.31
CA TRP A 189 -25.34 5.71 -1.09
C TRP A 189 -26.73 5.22 -1.46
N LYS A 190 -27.16 4.07 -0.92
CA LYS A 190 -28.52 3.57 -1.10
C LYS A 190 -29.57 4.48 -0.45
N ALA A 191 -29.30 5.02 0.73
CA ALA A 191 -30.21 5.90 1.45
C ALA A 191 -30.51 7.20 0.69
N ILE A 192 -29.55 7.72 -0.07
CA ILE A 192 -29.75 8.92 -0.91
C ILE A 192 -30.25 8.59 -2.32
N GLY A 193 -30.54 7.33 -2.62
CA GLY A 193 -31.21 6.89 -3.86
C GLY A 193 -30.30 6.38 -4.97
N ALA A 194 -29.00 6.30 -4.76
CA ALA A 194 -28.07 5.70 -5.71
C ALA A 194 -28.12 4.16 -5.68
N ASN A 195 -27.52 3.53 -6.67
CA ASN A 195 -27.30 2.09 -6.76
C ASN A 195 -25.80 1.80 -6.50
N PRO A 196 -25.36 1.64 -5.25
CA PRO A 196 -23.98 1.36 -4.95
C PRO A 196 -23.60 -0.07 -5.34
N THR A 197 -22.41 -0.21 -5.94
CA THR A 197 -21.82 -1.47 -6.36
C THR A 197 -20.45 -1.61 -5.73
N PRO A 198 -20.24 -2.55 -4.81
CA PRO A 198 -18.90 -2.83 -4.28
C PRO A 198 -18.05 -3.45 -5.38
N MET A 199 -16.80 -2.99 -5.48
CA MET A 199 -15.89 -3.42 -6.55
C MET A 199 -14.45 -3.16 -6.12
N THR A 200 -13.55 -4.09 -6.42
CA THR A 200 -12.11 -3.90 -6.16
C THR A 200 -11.58 -2.69 -6.95
N PHE A 201 -10.55 -2.03 -6.43
CA PHE A 201 -10.08 -0.80 -7.05
C PHE A 201 -9.54 -1.01 -8.48
N SER A 202 -8.88 -2.14 -8.72
CA SER A 202 -8.34 -2.51 -10.05
C SER A 202 -9.38 -2.59 -11.16
N GLU A 203 -10.65 -2.77 -10.82
CA GLU A 203 -11.76 -2.86 -11.79
C GLU A 203 -12.43 -1.51 -12.10
N VAL A 204 -12.13 -0.45 -11.30
CA VAL A 204 -12.86 0.83 -11.36
C VAL A 204 -12.70 1.51 -12.72
N TYR A 205 -11.48 1.64 -13.22
CA TYR A 205 -11.23 2.31 -14.51
C TYR A 205 -11.98 1.64 -15.65
N ILE A 206 -11.91 0.32 -15.72
CA ILE A 206 -12.62 -0.47 -16.74
C ILE A 206 -14.13 -0.39 -16.53
N GLY A 207 -14.60 -0.40 -15.29
CA GLY A 207 -16.02 -0.22 -14.96
C GLY A 207 -16.60 1.10 -15.44
N LEU A 208 -15.84 2.20 -15.29
CA LEU A 208 -16.20 3.51 -15.83
C LEU A 208 -16.17 3.51 -17.37
N GLN A 209 -15.12 3.00 -17.96
CA GLN A 209 -14.95 2.92 -19.42
C GLN A 209 -16.07 2.13 -20.11
N GLN A 210 -16.49 1.04 -19.50
CA GLN A 210 -17.56 0.17 -20.02
C GLN A 210 -18.97 0.63 -19.59
N HIS A 211 -19.08 1.72 -18.81
CA HIS A 211 -20.35 2.23 -18.26
C HIS A 211 -21.12 1.19 -17.42
N THR A 212 -20.41 0.24 -16.81
CA THR A 212 -20.99 -0.66 -15.80
C THR A 212 -21.25 0.07 -14.49
N ILE A 213 -20.49 1.14 -14.24
CA ILE A 213 -20.68 2.15 -13.19
C ILE A 213 -20.75 3.55 -13.81
N ASP A 214 -21.53 4.45 -13.22
CA ASP A 214 -21.69 5.84 -13.68
C ASP A 214 -20.83 6.82 -12.85
N ALA A 215 -20.47 6.41 -11.63
CA ALA A 215 -19.83 7.25 -10.62
C ALA A 215 -18.88 6.44 -9.72
N GLN A 216 -17.99 7.14 -9.07
CA GLN A 216 -17.14 6.64 -8.01
C GLN A 216 -16.85 7.77 -7.00
N GLU A 217 -16.26 7.46 -5.86
CA GLU A 217 -15.83 8.44 -4.87
C GLU A 217 -14.44 8.07 -4.35
N ASN A 218 -13.55 9.05 -4.38
CA ASN A 218 -12.16 8.95 -3.94
C ASN A 218 -11.60 10.35 -3.63
N PRO A 219 -10.46 10.44 -2.95
CA PRO A 219 -9.69 11.68 -2.92
C PRO A 219 -9.22 12.09 -4.31
N TYR A 220 -9.01 13.37 -4.53
CA TYR A 220 -8.56 13.90 -5.83
C TYR A 220 -7.26 13.26 -6.32
N GLU A 221 -6.31 12.98 -5.42
CA GLU A 221 -5.03 12.38 -5.80
C GLU A 221 -5.20 11.01 -6.42
N VAL A 222 -6.14 10.19 -5.92
CA VAL A 222 -6.47 8.88 -6.50
C VAL A 222 -7.10 9.04 -7.89
N MET A 223 -7.98 10.04 -8.07
CA MET A 223 -8.60 10.30 -9.37
C MET A 223 -7.57 10.73 -10.42
N VAL A 224 -6.56 11.50 -10.01
CA VAL A 224 -5.50 12.01 -10.88
C VAL A 224 -4.50 10.90 -11.21
N SER A 225 -3.95 10.21 -10.22
CA SER A 225 -2.96 9.14 -10.43
C SER A 225 -3.50 7.99 -11.30
N ASN A 226 -4.80 7.69 -11.17
CA ASN A 226 -5.46 6.66 -11.97
C ASN A 226 -6.18 7.18 -13.20
N ARG A 227 -6.04 8.45 -13.53
CA ARG A 227 -6.64 9.08 -14.71
C ARG A 227 -8.15 8.81 -14.84
N LEU A 228 -8.88 8.72 -13.72
CA LEU A 228 -10.31 8.43 -13.75
C LEU A 228 -11.08 9.52 -14.51
N TYR A 229 -10.55 10.74 -14.55
CA TYR A 229 -11.08 11.87 -15.32
C TYR A 229 -11.12 11.62 -16.84
N GLU A 230 -10.38 10.64 -17.38
CA GLU A 230 -10.46 10.28 -18.79
C GLU A 230 -11.77 9.57 -19.14
N GLN A 231 -12.47 9.04 -18.12
CA GLN A 231 -13.70 8.26 -18.27
C GLN A 231 -14.94 8.98 -17.71
N GLN A 232 -14.76 10.21 -17.16
CA GLN A 232 -15.83 10.96 -16.48
C GLN A 232 -15.82 12.45 -16.82
#